data_b701d714af1e1d615a8a705804756088
#
_entry.id   b701d714af1e1d615a8a705804756088
#
_cell.length_a   1.000
_cell.length_b   1.000
_cell.length_c   1.000
_cell.angle_alpha   90.00
_cell.angle_beta   90.00
_cell.angle_gamma   90.00
#
_symmetry.space_group_name_H-M   'P 1'
#
loop_
_entity.id
_entity.type
_entity.pdbx_description
1 polymer ?
#
loop_
_entity_poly.entity_id
_entity_poly.type
_entity_poly.pdbx_seq_one_letter_code
_entity_poly.pdbx_strand_id
1 'polypeptide(L)'
;MNLRPEFDQELRRLAAAWFPRSVDRQHGGFLCDFDHRWKPRGPNDKMLEYQARQTLAAARAAAHSPELAFLRETAAHGFAYLRERMWDESLGGWYHLLTQSGDPVEGATKHGHGTAYAISACVACYDTTSDPACLELAKLAFAWMDEHAHDDEHGGYFVFYTREGAPILAAEQGRWLAGEGRDSIGMPIGCKDANTNSDLLKAFADLYRIWPDPLVRQRLEEVLRIVRDRLVVAPGLMHMFANPDWTPLPDVVRYGQILRTAIILLAASESLFGTLDATTGSTAKSMVDTMLRIAWDRAQGGFHLAGSSLGPVRLEDTVVFVRDKVWWAQADGLRALLAMAGLHPDDQIDYASHFERLWHYAKSYLIDAKRGGWLSAGLDTNPEARKRPKASVWKDASHEVEAMLDCLRLLNWPQR
;
A
#
# COMPACT_ATOMS: atom_id res chain seq x y z
N MET A 1 -10.45 -23.33 -13.69
CA MET A 1 -11.60 -22.41 -14.00
C MET A 1 -11.06 -21.12 -14.58
N ASN A 2 -11.61 -20.56 -15.65
CA ASN A 2 -11.13 -19.28 -16.19
C ASN A 2 -11.73 -18.12 -15.37
N LEU A 3 -11.03 -17.64 -14.36
CA LEU A 3 -11.47 -16.56 -13.47
C LEU A 3 -11.23 -15.15 -14.05
N ARG A 4 -10.48 -15.03 -15.15
CA ARG A 4 -10.14 -13.74 -15.77
C ARG A 4 -11.36 -12.84 -16.02
N PRO A 5 -12.49 -13.30 -16.58
CA PRO A 5 -13.65 -12.45 -16.80
C PRO A 5 -14.25 -11.89 -15.50
N GLU A 6 -14.20 -12.66 -14.40
CA GLU A 6 -14.70 -12.20 -13.11
C GLU A 6 -13.85 -11.05 -12.54
N PHE A 7 -12.51 -11.15 -12.65
CA PHE A 7 -11.58 -10.10 -12.20
C PHE A 7 -11.69 -8.84 -13.07
N ASP A 8 -11.81 -8.97 -14.40
CA ASP A 8 -12.03 -7.82 -15.29
C ASP A 8 -13.36 -7.11 -14.98
N GLN A 9 -14.42 -7.89 -14.79
CA GLN A 9 -15.73 -7.33 -14.41
C GLN A 9 -15.66 -6.59 -13.08
N GLU A 10 -15.00 -7.17 -12.07
CA GLU A 10 -14.89 -6.52 -10.76
C GLU A 10 -14.02 -5.26 -10.83
N LEU A 11 -12.92 -5.26 -11.58
CA LEU A 11 -12.11 -4.06 -11.84
C LEU A 11 -12.97 -2.92 -12.41
N ARG A 12 -13.80 -3.21 -13.42
CA ARG A 12 -14.70 -2.22 -14.02
C ARG A 12 -15.74 -1.71 -13.04
N ARG A 13 -16.27 -2.59 -12.18
CA ARG A 13 -17.23 -2.21 -11.12
C ARG A 13 -16.59 -1.33 -10.06
N LEU A 14 -15.37 -1.64 -9.65
CA LEU A 14 -14.59 -0.83 -8.73
C LEU A 14 -14.30 0.56 -9.32
N ALA A 15 -13.81 0.61 -10.55
CA ALA A 15 -13.55 1.87 -11.25
C ALA A 15 -14.82 2.75 -11.32
N ALA A 16 -15.95 2.18 -11.73
CA ALA A 16 -17.23 2.90 -11.82
C ALA A 16 -17.78 3.33 -10.44
N ALA A 17 -17.47 2.58 -9.38
CA ALA A 17 -17.91 2.93 -8.04
C ALA A 17 -17.08 4.06 -7.43
N TRP A 18 -15.78 4.05 -7.60
CA TRP A 18 -14.85 4.95 -6.93
C TRP A 18 -14.65 6.27 -7.66
N PHE A 19 -14.17 6.23 -8.91
CA PHE A 19 -13.59 7.41 -9.55
C PHE A 19 -14.58 8.51 -9.92
N PRO A 20 -15.81 8.24 -10.40
CA PRO A 20 -16.76 9.33 -10.65
C PRO A 20 -17.17 10.09 -9.37
N ARG A 21 -17.12 9.42 -8.21
CA ARG A 21 -17.57 9.96 -6.93
C ARG A 21 -16.47 10.66 -6.15
N SER A 22 -15.27 10.12 -6.19
CA SER A 22 -14.15 10.62 -5.38
C SER A 22 -13.51 11.88 -5.93
N VAL A 23 -13.69 12.23 -7.21
CA VAL A 23 -13.13 13.45 -7.81
C VAL A 23 -13.76 14.69 -7.17
N ASP A 24 -12.94 15.50 -6.49
CA ASP A 24 -13.34 16.80 -5.96
C ASP A 24 -13.23 17.88 -7.06
N ARG A 25 -14.35 18.18 -7.69
CA ARG A 25 -14.42 19.17 -8.77
C ARG A 25 -14.36 20.61 -8.27
N GLN A 26 -14.58 20.85 -6.98
CA GLN A 26 -14.60 22.17 -6.39
C GLN A 26 -13.22 22.61 -5.92
N HIS A 27 -12.51 21.73 -5.22
CA HIS A 27 -11.23 22.07 -4.58
C HIS A 27 -10.03 21.31 -5.17
N GLY A 28 -10.26 20.42 -6.13
CA GLY A 28 -9.24 19.57 -6.71
C GLY A 28 -8.92 18.34 -5.86
N GLY A 29 -8.15 17.40 -6.44
CA GLY A 29 -7.85 16.14 -5.81
C GLY A 29 -9.08 15.27 -5.57
N PHE A 30 -9.08 14.51 -4.50
CA PHE A 30 -10.13 13.54 -4.21
C PHE A 30 -10.79 13.78 -2.85
N LEU A 31 -12.11 13.53 -2.80
CA LEU A 31 -12.87 13.39 -1.56
C LEU A 31 -12.55 12.05 -0.90
N CYS A 32 -12.35 12.04 0.41
CA CYS A 32 -11.91 10.85 1.15
C CYS A 32 -12.94 10.29 2.13
N ASP A 33 -14.04 10.98 2.40
CA ASP A 33 -15.03 10.51 3.37
C ASP A 33 -16.41 10.33 2.74
N PHE A 34 -16.87 9.05 2.66
CA PHE A 34 -18.17 8.67 2.14
C PHE A 34 -18.88 7.70 3.09
N ASP A 35 -20.16 7.93 3.34
CA ASP A 35 -20.98 6.98 4.07
C ASP A 35 -21.16 5.65 3.30
N HIS A 36 -21.86 4.70 3.91
CA HIS A 36 -22.13 3.39 3.32
C HIS A 36 -23.00 3.42 2.04
N ARG A 37 -23.54 4.61 1.66
CA ARG A 37 -24.32 4.85 0.45
C ARG A 37 -23.60 5.73 -0.57
N TRP A 38 -22.32 5.97 -0.37
CA TRP A 38 -21.50 6.86 -1.19
C TRP A 38 -21.91 8.35 -1.13
N LYS A 39 -22.56 8.77 -0.05
CA LYS A 39 -22.82 10.18 0.20
C LYS A 39 -21.58 10.81 0.86
N PRO A 40 -21.02 11.90 0.31
CA PRO A 40 -19.92 12.61 0.96
C PRO A 40 -20.29 13.06 2.36
N ARG A 41 -19.33 13.00 3.29
CA ARG A 41 -19.46 13.43 4.67
C ARG A 41 -18.35 14.41 5.02
N GLY A 42 -18.49 15.12 6.13
CA GLY A 42 -17.49 15.89 6.86
C GLY A 42 -16.53 16.74 6.03
N PRO A 43 -15.53 17.34 6.65
CA PRO A 43 -14.42 17.94 5.93
C PRO A 43 -13.66 16.82 5.20
N ASN A 44 -13.22 17.12 3.99
CA ASN A 44 -12.44 16.21 3.15
C ASN A 44 -11.02 16.76 2.99
N ASP A 45 -10.30 16.87 4.12
CA ASP A 45 -8.91 17.26 4.12
C ASP A 45 -8.08 16.30 3.26
N LYS A 46 -7.05 16.84 2.62
CA LYS A 46 -6.30 16.17 1.57
C LYS A 46 -5.03 15.54 2.16
N MET A 47 -5.13 14.31 2.63
CA MET A 47 -3.97 13.54 3.08
C MET A 47 -3.21 12.96 1.88
N LEU A 48 -1.89 13.10 1.87
CA LEU A 48 -1.02 12.71 0.74
C LEU A 48 -1.23 11.24 0.34
N GLU A 49 -1.24 10.33 1.30
CA GLU A 49 -1.44 8.90 1.05
C GLU A 49 -2.72 8.63 0.26
N TYR A 50 -3.83 9.25 0.68
CA TYR A 50 -5.11 9.04 0.00
C TYR A 50 -5.10 9.61 -1.42
N GLN A 51 -4.58 10.83 -1.59
CA GLN A 51 -4.52 11.49 -2.91
C GLN A 51 -3.63 10.69 -3.87
N ALA A 52 -2.47 10.26 -3.40
CA ALA A 52 -1.53 9.48 -4.18
C ALA A 52 -2.07 8.08 -4.54
N ARG A 53 -2.70 7.38 -3.59
CA ARG A 53 -3.30 6.06 -3.81
C ARG A 53 -4.44 6.09 -4.81
N GLN A 54 -5.30 7.11 -4.75
CA GLN A 54 -6.37 7.28 -5.73
C GLN A 54 -5.82 7.57 -7.13
N THR A 55 -4.80 8.43 -7.23
CA THR A 55 -4.10 8.73 -8.49
C THR A 55 -3.47 7.45 -9.07
N LEU A 56 -2.73 6.71 -8.27
CA LEU A 56 -2.08 5.45 -8.64
C LEU A 56 -3.09 4.42 -9.18
N ALA A 57 -4.18 4.22 -8.44
CA ALA A 57 -5.22 3.26 -8.83
C ALA A 57 -5.90 3.67 -10.14
N ALA A 58 -6.21 4.97 -10.32
CA ALA A 58 -6.80 5.48 -11.56
C ALA A 58 -5.85 5.30 -12.75
N ALA A 59 -4.56 5.64 -12.59
CA ALA A 59 -3.54 5.54 -13.64
C ALA A 59 -3.33 4.07 -14.07
N ARG A 60 -3.15 3.16 -13.12
CA ARG A 60 -2.98 1.73 -13.42
C ARG A 60 -4.22 1.12 -14.07
N ALA A 61 -5.41 1.48 -13.59
CA ALA A 61 -6.66 1.03 -14.21
C ALA A 61 -6.83 1.60 -15.63
N ALA A 62 -6.42 2.85 -15.89
CA ALA A 62 -6.44 3.47 -17.22
C ALA A 62 -5.49 2.77 -18.21
N ALA A 63 -4.31 2.37 -17.74
CA ALA A 63 -3.35 1.62 -18.56
C ALA A 63 -3.89 0.24 -18.97
N HIS A 64 -4.65 -0.42 -18.07
CA HIS A 64 -5.27 -1.73 -18.33
C HIS A 64 -6.53 -1.62 -19.21
N SER A 65 -7.34 -0.58 -19.01
CA SER A 65 -8.64 -0.38 -19.66
C SER A 65 -8.68 0.98 -20.38
N PRO A 66 -7.91 1.14 -21.48
CA PRO A 66 -7.77 2.43 -22.18
C PRO A 66 -9.10 2.93 -22.77
N GLU A 67 -10.07 2.05 -22.98
CA GLU A 67 -11.42 2.38 -23.43
C GLU A 67 -12.25 3.14 -22.38
N LEU A 68 -11.86 3.09 -21.11
CA LEU A 68 -12.50 3.83 -20.03
C LEU A 68 -11.83 5.22 -19.87
N ALA A 69 -12.13 6.13 -20.80
CA ALA A 69 -11.48 7.44 -20.89
C ALA A 69 -11.48 8.23 -19.57
N PHE A 70 -12.56 8.13 -18.78
CA PHE A 70 -12.67 8.81 -17.48
C PHE A 70 -11.56 8.41 -16.49
N LEU A 71 -10.95 7.23 -16.62
CA LEU A 71 -9.85 6.81 -15.75
C LEU A 71 -8.58 7.61 -16.03
N ARG A 72 -8.29 7.87 -17.31
CA ARG A 72 -7.16 8.72 -17.72
C ARG A 72 -7.36 10.17 -17.25
N GLU A 73 -8.57 10.70 -17.39
CA GLU A 73 -8.93 12.02 -16.90
C GLU A 73 -8.78 12.11 -15.38
N THR A 74 -9.21 11.07 -14.65
CA THR A 74 -9.09 10.98 -13.20
C THR A 74 -7.62 10.92 -12.75
N ALA A 75 -6.79 10.14 -13.44
CA ALA A 75 -5.34 10.06 -13.18
C ALA A 75 -4.66 11.42 -13.40
N ALA A 76 -4.97 12.08 -14.52
CA ALA A 76 -4.45 13.42 -14.83
C ALA A 76 -4.89 14.46 -13.77
N HIS A 77 -6.16 14.41 -13.32
CA HIS A 77 -6.67 15.26 -12.26
C HIS A 77 -5.91 15.06 -10.94
N GLY A 78 -5.68 13.80 -10.55
CA GLY A 78 -4.92 13.47 -9.34
C GLY A 78 -3.46 13.90 -9.44
N PHE A 79 -2.79 13.65 -10.58
CA PHE A 79 -1.42 14.09 -10.80
C PHE A 79 -1.27 15.60 -10.76
N ALA A 80 -2.18 16.34 -11.41
CA ALA A 80 -2.18 17.81 -11.34
C ALA A 80 -2.29 18.29 -9.89
N TYR A 81 -3.14 17.69 -9.08
CA TYR A 81 -3.27 18.04 -7.67
C TYR A 81 -1.99 17.74 -6.86
N LEU A 82 -1.37 16.57 -7.07
CA LEU A 82 -0.10 16.23 -6.41
C LEU A 82 1.01 17.21 -6.78
N ARG A 83 1.09 17.64 -8.05
CA ARG A 83 2.11 18.56 -8.54
C ARG A 83 1.87 20.00 -8.12
N GLU A 84 0.63 20.50 -8.25
CA GLU A 84 0.33 21.93 -8.19
C GLU A 84 -0.12 22.40 -6.79
N ARG A 85 -0.59 21.47 -5.96
CA ARG A 85 -1.11 21.79 -4.63
C ARG A 85 -0.34 21.13 -3.50
N MET A 86 -0.01 19.85 -3.63
CA MET A 86 0.64 19.13 -2.54
C MET A 86 2.17 19.25 -2.55
N TRP A 87 2.79 19.54 -3.70
CA TRP A 87 4.24 19.75 -3.76
C TRP A 87 4.61 21.08 -3.13
N ASP A 88 5.58 21.07 -2.21
CA ASP A 88 6.14 22.31 -1.61
C ASP A 88 7.17 22.91 -2.57
N GLU A 89 6.77 23.91 -3.36
CA GLU A 89 7.64 24.57 -4.33
C GLU A 89 8.85 25.26 -3.70
N SER A 90 8.76 25.61 -2.41
CA SER A 90 9.82 26.35 -1.71
C SER A 90 10.91 25.44 -1.12
N LEU A 91 10.51 24.26 -0.59
CA LEU A 91 11.41 23.39 0.17
C LEU A 91 11.48 21.96 -0.42
N GLY A 92 10.78 21.70 -1.53
CA GLY A 92 10.68 20.37 -2.09
C GLY A 92 9.88 19.40 -1.21
N GLY A 93 9.63 18.20 -1.71
CA GLY A 93 8.80 17.18 -1.05
C GLY A 93 7.32 17.58 -0.97
N TRP A 94 6.47 16.63 -0.62
CA TRP A 94 5.04 16.87 -0.50
C TRP A 94 4.60 17.21 0.90
N TYR A 95 3.67 18.16 1.04
CA TYR A 95 2.91 18.33 2.28
C TYR A 95 2.14 17.04 2.60
N HIS A 96 2.20 16.61 3.86
CA HIS A 96 1.46 15.43 4.31
C HIS A 96 -0.06 15.68 4.31
N LEU A 97 -0.48 16.85 4.79
CA LEU A 97 -1.88 17.20 4.95
C LEU A 97 -2.16 18.63 4.48
N LEU A 98 -3.18 18.78 3.64
CA LEU A 98 -3.78 20.06 3.30
C LEU A 98 -5.22 20.09 3.81
N THR A 99 -5.74 21.29 4.03
CA THR A 99 -7.18 21.48 4.26
C THR A 99 -7.99 21.04 3.06
N GLN A 100 -9.31 20.93 3.19
CA GLN A 100 -10.19 20.62 2.06
C GLN A 100 -10.02 21.62 0.90
N SER A 101 -9.75 22.91 1.18
CA SER A 101 -9.52 23.94 0.16
C SER A 101 -8.13 23.83 -0.53
N GLY A 102 -7.26 23.00 -0.02
CA GLY A 102 -5.91 22.79 -0.59
C GLY A 102 -4.83 23.68 0.01
N ASP A 103 -5.07 24.28 1.17
CA ASP A 103 -4.09 25.10 1.89
C ASP A 103 -3.31 24.22 2.88
N PRO A 104 -1.98 24.43 3.05
CA PRO A 104 -1.22 23.74 4.08
C PRO A 104 -1.81 23.98 5.48
N VAL A 105 -1.90 22.93 6.29
CA VAL A 105 -2.32 23.05 7.69
C VAL A 105 -1.24 23.78 8.50
N GLU A 106 -1.62 24.43 9.61
CA GLU A 106 -0.66 25.03 10.52
C GLU A 106 0.33 23.97 11.03
N GLY A 107 1.62 24.27 10.99
CA GLY A 107 2.66 23.31 11.33
C GLY A 107 2.82 22.18 10.32
N ALA A 108 2.63 22.47 9.04
CA ALA A 108 2.73 21.50 7.95
C ALA A 108 3.97 20.61 8.06
N THR A 109 3.79 19.35 7.76
CA THR A 109 4.80 18.28 7.85
C THR A 109 4.92 17.53 6.53
N LYS A 110 5.91 16.65 6.45
CA LYS A 110 6.12 15.71 5.35
C LYS A 110 6.16 14.28 5.88
N HIS A 111 5.82 13.32 5.05
CA HIS A 111 5.63 11.94 5.48
C HIS A 111 6.17 10.95 4.45
N GLY A 112 7.09 10.08 4.89
CA GLY A 112 7.77 9.12 4.00
C GLY A 112 6.83 8.12 3.34
N HIS A 113 5.86 7.60 4.09
CA HIS A 113 4.85 6.66 3.59
C HIS A 113 3.99 7.29 2.47
N GLY A 114 3.51 8.52 2.66
CA GLY A 114 2.76 9.24 1.63
C GLY A 114 3.61 9.53 0.39
N THR A 115 4.88 9.92 0.61
CA THR A 115 5.83 10.17 -0.48
C THR A 115 6.08 8.91 -1.32
N ALA A 116 6.18 7.73 -0.71
CA ALA A 116 6.32 6.47 -1.45
C ALA A 116 5.16 6.24 -2.43
N TYR A 117 3.91 6.44 -1.98
CA TYR A 117 2.75 6.34 -2.86
C TYR A 117 2.73 7.41 -3.95
N ALA A 118 3.16 8.63 -3.63
CA ALA A 118 3.18 9.73 -4.61
C ALA A 118 4.23 9.47 -5.71
N ILE A 119 5.40 8.93 -5.39
CA ILE A 119 6.38 8.47 -6.39
C ILE A 119 5.76 7.39 -7.28
N SER A 120 5.16 6.34 -6.69
CA SER A 120 4.49 5.29 -7.48
C SER A 120 3.35 5.82 -8.34
N ALA A 121 2.60 6.82 -7.86
CA ALA A 121 1.54 7.47 -8.63
C ALA A 121 2.09 8.24 -9.84
N CYS A 122 3.19 8.99 -9.64
CA CYS A 122 3.88 9.69 -10.72
C CYS A 122 4.40 8.71 -11.79
N VAL A 123 5.00 7.58 -11.37
CA VAL A 123 5.46 6.53 -12.29
C VAL A 123 4.29 5.94 -13.08
N ALA A 124 3.17 5.62 -12.43
CA ALA A 124 1.99 5.07 -13.10
C ALA A 124 1.34 6.08 -14.06
N CYS A 125 1.34 7.37 -13.71
CA CYS A 125 0.89 8.42 -14.62
C CYS A 125 1.81 8.56 -15.84
N TYR A 126 3.12 8.45 -15.67
CA TYR A 126 4.08 8.41 -16.78
C TYR A 126 3.83 7.22 -17.71
N ASP A 127 3.66 6.01 -17.15
CA ASP A 127 3.34 4.81 -17.93
C ASP A 127 2.04 4.99 -18.76
N THR A 128 1.07 5.74 -18.23
CA THR A 128 -0.25 5.91 -18.85
C THR A 128 -0.29 7.04 -19.89
N THR A 129 0.50 8.11 -19.69
CA THR A 129 0.40 9.34 -20.47
C THR A 129 1.66 9.67 -21.28
N SER A 130 2.81 9.12 -20.89
CA SER A 130 4.15 9.50 -21.35
C SER A 130 4.48 10.99 -21.13
N ASP A 131 3.78 11.66 -20.21
CA ASP A 131 4.06 13.04 -19.84
C ASP A 131 5.36 13.10 -19.01
N PRO A 132 6.43 13.77 -19.54
CA PRO A 132 7.71 13.85 -18.84
C PRO A 132 7.61 14.54 -17.46
N ALA A 133 6.61 15.40 -17.25
CA ALA A 133 6.41 16.06 -15.96
C ALA A 133 6.16 15.05 -14.84
N CYS A 134 5.54 13.91 -15.14
CA CYS A 134 5.32 12.83 -14.18
C CYS A 134 6.65 12.21 -13.72
N LEU A 135 7.53 11.90 -14.65
CA LEU A 135 8.85 11.34 -14.35
C LEU A 135 9.74 12.36 -13.62
N GLU A 136 9.74 13.60 -14.04
CA GLU A 136 10.55 14.64 -13.38
C GLU A 136 10.12 14.87 -11.93
N LEU A 137 8.82 14.89 -11.64
CA LEU A 137 8.32 15.00 -10.27
C LEU A 137 8.71 13.79 -9.41
N ALA A 138 8.69 12.57 -9.98
CA ALA A 138 9.15 11.37 -9.28
C ALA A 138 10.64 11.44 -8.94
N LYS A 139 11.48 11.94 -9.87
CA LYS A 139 12.93 12.13 -9.64
C LYS A 139 13.20 13.17 -8.55
N LEU A 140 12.50 14.31 -8.59
CA LEU A 140 12.61 15.35 -7.56
C LEU A 140 12.23 14.81 -6.19
N ALA A 141 11.18 14.01 -6.12
CA ALA A 141 10.75 13.41 -4.86
C ALA A 141 11.73 12.36 -4.35
N PHE A 142 12.30 11.55 -5.22
CA PHE A 142 13.36 10.61 -4.86
C PHE A 142 14.59 11.38 -4.31
N ALA A 143 15.04 12.43 -5.00
CA ALA A 143 16.17 13.23 -4.56
C ALA A 143 15.90 13.87 -3.18
N TRP A 144 14.68 14.38 -2.97
CA TRP A 144 14.28 14.92 -1.67
C TRP A 144 14.31 13.85 -0.56
N MET A 145 13.82 12.65 -0.85
CA MET A 145 13.87 11.53 0.11
C MET A 145 15.29 11.10 0.42
N ASP A 146 16.18 11.08 -0.57
CA ASP A 146 17.58 10.72 -0.37
C ASP A 146 18.33 11.76 0.47
N GLU A 147 18.07 13.04 0.24
CA GLU A 147 18.75 14.15 0.94
C GLU A 147 18.26 14.34 2.39
N HIS A 148 16.95 14.19 2.63
CA HIS A 148 16.33 14.58 3.91
C HIS A 148 15.85 13.42 4.76
N ALA A 149 15.48 12.32 4.13
CA ALA A 149 14.74 11.24 4.78
C ALA A 149 15.56 9.98 5.02
N HIS A 150 16.68 9.82 4.32
CA HIS A 150 17.58 8.68 4.48
C HIS A 150 18.35 8.79 5.79
N ASP A 151 18.49 7.67 6.50
CA ASP A 151 19.34 7.57 7.69
C ASP A 151 20.73 7.08 7.29
N ASP A 152 21.70 7.99 7.26
CA ASP A 152 23.08 7.69 6.85
C ASP A 152 23.82 6.80 7.87
N GLU A 153 23.36 6.74 9.12
CA GLU A 153 24.02 5.96 10.16
C GLU A 153 23.60 4.48 10.12
N HIS A 154 22.28 4.21 9.96
CA HIS A 154 21.75 2.86 10.08
C HIS A 154 21.03 2.37 8.81
N GLY A 155 20.95 3.21 7.80
CA GLY A 155 20.24 2.98 6.54
C GLY A 155 18.72 2.99 6.68
N GLY A 156 18.03 2.99 5.54
CA GLY A 156 16.58 3.09 5.44
C GLY A 156 16.05 4.49 5.76
N TYR A 157 14.75 4.58 6.03
CA TYR A 157 14.07 5.87 6.05
C TYR A 157 13.22 6.01 7.30
N PHE A 158 13.27 7.22 7.90
CA PHE A 158 12.32 7.62 8.92
C PHE A 158 10.93 7.85 8.33
N VAL A 159 9.93 8.04 9.19
CA VAL A 159 8.53 8.13 8.78
C VAL A 159 8.09 9.58 8.60
N PHE A 160 8.46 10.47 9.54
CA PHE A 160 7.82 11.75 9.73
C PHE A 160 8.86 12.89 9.83
N TYR A 161 8.60 14.00 9.12
CA TYR A 161 9.55 15.10 8.94
C TYR A 161 8.88 16.44 9.17
N THR A 162 9.66 17.41 9.66
CA THR A 162 9.26 18.83 9.61
C THR A 162 9.09 19.26 8.15
N ARG A 163 8.49 20.40 7.93
CA ARG A 163 8.38 20.96 6.57
C ARG A 163 9.74 21.15 5.91
N GLU A 164 10.77 21.50 6.69
CA GLU A 164 12.16 21.72 6.26
C GLU A 164 12.90 20.41 5.95
N GLY A 165 12.32 19.26 6.27
CA GLY A 165 12.91 17.95 6.00
C GLY A 165 13.68 17.34 7.16
N ALA A 166 13.71 17.95 8.34
CA ALA A 166 14.33 17.33 9.51
C ALA A 166 13.44 16.19 10.05
N PRO A 167 13.99 14.99 10.34
CA PRO A 167 13.21 13.91 10.92
C PRO A 167 12.67 14.29 12.30
N ILE A 168 11.40 13.96 12.56
CA ILE A 168 10.76 14.17 13.85
C ILE A 168 10.96 12.91 14.69
N LEU A 169 11.92 12.98 15.60
CA LEU A 169 12.34 11.84 16.42
C LEU A 169 11.82 11.92 17.88
N ALA A 170 11.28 13.06 18.30
CA ALA A 170 10.73 13.26 19.63
C ALA A 170 9.47 14.13 19.58
N ALA A 171 8.57 13.93 20.55
CA ALA A 171 7.28 14.63 20.60
C ALA A 171 7.41 16.16 20.70
N GLU A 172 8.48 16.65 21.31
CA GLU A 172 8.75 18.07 21.49
C GLU A 172 9.06 18.80 20.18
N GLN A 173 9.42 18.06 19.13
CA GLN A 173 9.76 18.62 17.81
C GLN A 173 8.52 18.99 16.97
N GLY A 174 7.31 18.66 17.45
CA GLY A 174 6.08 18.94 16.71
C GLY A 174 4.89 19.30 17.56
N ARG A 175 4.18 20.39 17.22
CA ARG A 175 2.95 20.85 17.90
C ARG A 175 1.69 20.05 17.52
N TRP A 176 1.74 19.35 16.40
CA TRP A 176 0.63 18.65 15.75
C TRP A 176 0.60 17.15 16.05
N LEU A 177 1.45 16.70 16.95
CA LEU A 177 1.51 15.30 17.29
C LEU A 177 0.31 14.94 18.18
N ALA A 178 -0.43 13.93 17.78
CA ALA A 178 -1.47 13.35 18.62
C ALA A 178 -0.80 12.76 19.86
N GLY A 179 -0.75 13.43 20.97
CA GLY A 179 -0.13 13.09 22.26
C GLY A 179 0.47 11.66 22.43
N GLU A 180 1.14 11.37 23.52
CA GLU A 180 1.69 10.03 23.80
C GLU A 180 2.73 9.48 22.79
N GLY A 181 3.54 10.36 22.16
CA GLY A 181 4.61 9.93 21.26
C GLY A 181 4.13 9.33 19.92
N ARG A 182 2.98 9.78 19.44
CA ARG A 182 2.44 9.41 18.13
C ARG A 182 2.26 10.63 17.24
N ASP A 183 2.40 10.41 15.93
CA ASP A 183 2.16 11.45 14.93
C ASP A 183 0.65 11.68 14.68
N SER A 184 0.32 12.60 13.74
CA SER A 184 -1.05 12.98 13.40
C SER A 184 -1.91 11.85 12.86
N ILE A 185 -1.31 10.74 12.44
CA ILE A 185 -1.98 9.55 11.91
C ILE A 185 -1.88 8.35 12.86
N GLY A 186 -1.34 8.55 14.06
CA GLY A 186 -1.25 7.54 15.10
C GLY A 186 -0.05 6.61 15.01
N MET A 187 0.97 6.95 14.21
CA MET A 187 2.22 6.18 14.11
C MET A 187 3.18 6.58 15.23
N PRO A 188 3.97 5.65 15.80
CA PRO A 188 4.98 5.96 16.79
C PRO A 188 6.04 6.91 16.21
N ILE A 189 6.45 7.91 17.01
CA ILE A 189 7.47 8.88 16.66
C ILE A 189 8.85 8.33 17.04
N GLY A 190 9.88 8.74 16.28
CA GLY A 190 11.26 8.37 16.55
C GLY A 190 11.61 6.93 16.22
N CYS A 191 10.77 6.27 15.43
CA CYS A 191 11.02 4.92 14.96
C CYS A 191 11.04 4.85 13.42
N LYS A 192 11.51 3.73 12.91
CA LYS A 192 11.32 3.27 11.54
C LYS A 192 10.20 2.24 11.51
N ASP A 193 9.42 2.24 10.44
CA ASP A 193 8.30 1.31 10.31
C ASP A 193 8.37 0.48 9.03
N ALA A 194 7.70 -0.65 9.11
CA ALA A 194 7.60 -1.57 7.99
C ALA A 194 6.80 -1.00 6.82
N ASN A 195 5.77 -0.18 7.08
CA ASN A 195 4.95 0.39 6.01
C ASN A 195 5.77 1.34 5.13
N THR A 196 6.41 2.34 5.74
CA THR A 196 7.22 3.33 5.00
C THR A 196 8.34 2.65 4.22
N ASN A 197 9.12 1.77 4.86
CA ASN A 197 10.25 1.14 4.17
C ASN A 197 9.82 0.12 3.12
N SER A 198 8.75 -0.64 3.33
CA SER A 198 8.20 -1.53 2.29
C SER A 198 7.59 -0.75 1.11
N ASP A 199 6.91 0.36 1.38
CA ASP A 199 6.31 1.15 0.31
C ASP A 199 7.35 1.96 -0.47
N LEU A 200 8.44 2.41 0.18
CA LEU A 200 9.60 2.97 -0.51
C LEU A 200 10.32 1.91 -1.35
N LEU A 201 10.45 0.68 -0.86
CA LEU A 201 10.97 -0.43 -1.65
C LEU A 201 10.19 -0.60 -2.96
N LYS A 202 8.84 -0.57 -2.88
CA LYS A 202 7.98 -0.61 -4.06
C LYS A 202 8.16 0.60 -4.95
N ALA A 203 8.18 1.80 -4.38
CA ALA A 203 8.29 3.05 -5.13
C ALA A 203 9.63 3.16 -5.88
N PHE A 204 10.72 2.74 -5.23
CA PHE A 204 12.04 2.74 -5.87
C PHE A 204 12.16 1.65 -6.94
N ALA A 205 11.51 0.50 -6.77
CA ALA A 205 11.41 -0.52 -7.81
C ALA A 205 10.61 -0.02 -9.03
N ASP A 206 9.47 0.64 -8.79
CA ASP A 206 8.65 1.26 -9.84
C ASP A 206 9.47 2.34 -10.59
N LEU A 207 10.20 3.20 -9.86
CA LEU A 207 11.02 4.27 -10.44
C LEU A 207 12.24 3.72 -11.20
N TYR A 208 12.97 2.76 -10.64
CA TYR A 208 14.16 2.15 -11.24
C TYR A 208 13.83 1.49 -12.59
N ARG A 209 12.66 0.91 -12.72
CA ARG A 209 12.20 0.29 -13.98
C ARG A 209 12.16 1.28 -15.14
N ILE A 210 11.80 2.54 -14.89
CA ILE A 210 11.66 3.58 -15.94
C ILE A 210 12.83 4.57 -15.95
N TRP A 211 13.57 4.66 -14.88
CA TRP A 211 14.78 5.48 -14.74
C TRP A 211 15.86 4.70 -13.99
N PRO A 212 16.69 3.92 -14.70
CA PRO A 212 17.70 3.04 -14.09
C PRO A 212 18.95 3.83 -13.64
N ASP A 213 18.76 4.77 -12.72
CA ASP A 213 19.78 5.59 -12.10
C ASP A 213 20.60 4.79 -11.09
N PRO A 214 21.95 4.97 -11.00
CA PRO A 214 22.81 4.24 -10.04
C PRO A 214 22.42 4.47 -8.57
N LEU A 215 22.01 5.67 -8.19
CA LEU A 215 21.63 5.99 -6.81
C LEU A 215 20.27 5.34 -6.46
N VAL A 216 19.30 5.38 -7.37
CA VAL A 216 18.03 4.66 -7.20
C VAL A 216 18.28 3.17 -7.03
N ARG A 217 19.19 2.58 -7.82
CA ARG A 217 19.60 1.19 -7.68
C ARG A 217 20.20 0.90 -6.30
N GLN A 218 21.10 1.74 -5.84
CA GLN A 218 21.75 1.59 -4.54
C GLN A 218 20.72 1.60 -3.40
N ARG A 219 19.79 2.57 -3.40
CA ARG A 219 18.76 2.68 -2.39
C ARG A 219 17.71 1.56 -2.46
N LEU A 220 17.35 1.13 -3.66
CA LEU A 220 16.50 -0.02 -3.87
C LEU A 220 17.11 -1.31 -3.28
N GLU A 221 18.39 -1.54 -3.52
CA GLU A 221 19.10 -2.70 -2.98
C GLU A 221 19.25 -2.62 -1.45
N GLU A 222 19.54 -1.45 -0.91
CA GLU A 222 19.62 -1.21 0.54
C GLU A 222 18.28 -1.51 1.22
N VAL A 223 17.19 -0.91 0.74
CA VAL A 223 15.86 -1.09 1.34
C VAL A 223 15.37 -2.53 1.17
N LEU A 224 15.67 -3.19 0.04
CA LEU A 224 15.38 -4.61 -0.15
C LEU A 224 16.02 -5.46 0.97
N ARG A 225 17.32 -5.24 1.26
CA ARG A 225 18.03 -5.94 2.33
C ARG A 225 17.43 -5.63 3.71
N ILE A 226 17.11 -4.37 3.99
CA ILE A 226 16.51 -3.97 5.26
C ILE A 226 15.16 -4.67 5.46
N VAL A 227 14.27 -4.60 4.50
CA VAL A 227 12.94 -5.24 4.61
C VAL A 227 13.07 -6.75 4.74
N ARG A 228 13.90 -7.39 3.90
CA ARG A 228 14.05 -8.83 3.88
C ARG A 228 14.80 -9.39 5.11
N ASP A 229 15.88 -8.72 5.54
CA ASP A 229 16.85 -9.31 6.47
C ASP A 229 16.75 -8.73 7.89
N ARG A 230 16.07 -7.57 8.09
CA ARG A 230 15.92 -6.93 9.40
C ARG A 230 14.47 -6.85 9.87
N LEU A 231 13.52 -6.56 8.98
CA LEU A 231 12.11 -6.51 9.34
C LEU A 231 11.46 -7.88 9.34
N VAL A 232 11.75 -8.71 8.34
CA VAL A 232 11.25 -10.09 8.30
C VAL A 232 12.06 -10.97 9.26
N VAL A 233 11.33 -11.74 10.07
CA VAL A 233 11.91 -12.68 11.04
C VAL A 233 11.35 -14.08 10.83
N ALA A 234 12.19 -15.11 11.15
CA ALA A 234 11.77 -16.50 11.03
C ALA A 234 10.56 -16.78 11.96
N PRO A 235 9.58 -17.56 11.55
CA PRO A 235 9.48 -18.29 10.27
C PRO A 235 8.69 -17.55 9.17
N GLY A 236 8.78 -16.24 9.04
CA GLY A 236 8.05 -15.43 8.05
C GLY A 236 7.05 -14.46 8.70
N LEU A 237 7.31 -14.08 9.95
CA LEU A 237 6.70 -12.95 10.62
C LEU A 237 7.46 -11.66 10.29
N MET A 238 6.92 -10.51 10.68
CA MET A 238 7.55 -9.22 10.43
C MET A 238 7.33 -8.28 11.59
N HIS A 239 8.40 -7.57 12.00
CA HIS A 239 8.29 -6.44 12.91
C HIS A 239 7.63 -5.27 12.21
N MET A 240 6.67 -4.63 12.88
CA MET A 240 5.98 -3.46 12.34
C MET A 240 6.76 -2.17 12.59
N PHE A 241 7.49 -2.11 13.71
CA PHE A 241 8.27 -0.96 14.13
C PHE A 241 9.65 -1.37 14.64
N ALA A 242 10.62 -0.50 14.45
CA ALA A 242 11.98 -0.64 14.96
C ALA A 242 12.53 0.71 15.42
N ASN A 243 13.48 0.68 16.35
CA ASN A 243 14.31 1.84 16.67
C ASN A 243 15.13 2.26 15.42
N PRO A 244 15.75 3.45 15.41
CA PRO A 244 16.61 3.88 14.29
C PRO A 244 17.67 2.86 13.88
N ASP A 245 18.26 2.14 14.83
CA ASP A 245 19.26 1.08 14.62
C ASP A 245 18.69 -0.28 14.17
N TRP A 246 17.39 -0.33 13.87
CA TRP A 246 16.61 -1.52 13.52
C TRP A 246 16.40 -2.52 14.67
N THR A 247 16.69 -2.16 15.92
CA THR A 247 16.24 -2.97 17.07
C THR A 247 14.72 -3.00 17.11
N PRO A 248 14.09 -4.19 17.10
CA PRO A 248 12.64 -4.30 17.02
C PRO A 248 11.91 -3.70 18.21
N LEU A 249 10.80 -3.02 17.93
CA LEU A 249 9.86 -2.55 18.94
C LEU A 249 8.65 -3.51 19.00
N PRO A 250 8.17 -3.85 20.23
CA PRO A 250 6.98 -4.66 20.37
C PRO A 250 5.74 -3.98 19.77
N ASP A 251 5.02 -4.69 18.93
CA ASP A 251 3.73 -4.25 18.39
C ASP A 251 2.88 -5.46 17.95
N VAL A 252 1.63 -5.18 17.60
CA VAL A 252 0.71 -6.19 17.06
C VAL A 252 1.12 -6.52 15.61
N VAL A 253 1.33 -7.81 15.36
CA VAL A 253 1.63 -8.30 14.00
C VAL A 253 0.38 -8.18 13.12
N ARG A 254 0.49 -7.45 12.03
CA ARG A 254 -0.60 -7.25 11.05
C ARG A 254 -0.42 -8.18 9.86
N TYR A 255 -1.25 -9.19 9.80
CA TYR A 255 -1.10 -10.30 8.85
C TYR A 255 -1.20 -9.88 7.38
N GLY A 256 -2.10 -8.95 7.07
CA GLY A 256 -2.19 -8.41 5.71
C GLY A 256 -0.94 -7.66 5.27
N GLN A 257 -0.26 -6.96 6.20
CA GLN A 257 1.00 -6.28 5.88
C GLN A 257 2.11 -7.27 5.50
N ILE A 258 2.15 -8.42 6.13
CA ILE A 258 3.10 -9.49 5.79
C ILE A 258 2.84 -9.99 4.35
N LEU A 259 1.57 -10.29 4.02
CA LEU A 259 1.19 -10.71 2.66
C LEU A 259 1.56 -9.66 1.61
N ARG A 260 1.31 -8.39 1.91
CA ARG A 260 1.65 -7.27 1.04
C ARG A 260 3.16 -7.14 0.84
N THR A 261 3.94 -7.19 1.92
CA THR A 261 5.40 -7.10 1.86
C THR A 261 6.01 -8.25 1.08
N ALA A 262 5.47 -9.47 1.18
CA ALA A 262 5.91 -10.60 0.37
C ALA A 262 5.84 -10.29 -1.14
N ILE A 263 4.74 -9.69 -1.60
CA ILE A 263 4.58 -9.31 -3.02
C ILE A 263 5.56 -8.20 -3.42
N ILE A 264 5.75 -7.22 -2.54
CA ILE A 264 6.69 -6.12 -2.77
C ILE A 264 8.12 -6.64 -2.91
N LEU A 265 8.53 -7.58 -2.05
CA LEU A 265 9.84 -8.24 -2.12
C LEU A 265 10.05 -8.94 -3.47
N LEU A 266 9.05 -9.70 -3.95
CA LEU A 266 9.13 -10.36 -5.27
C LEU A 266 9.33 -9.34 -6.39
N ALA A 267 8.48 -8.31 -6.44
CA ALA A 267 8.54 -7.29 -7.48
C ALA A 267 9.86 -6.49 -7.45
N ALA A 268 10.34 -6.13 -6.26
CA ALA A 268 11.60 -5.41 -6.09
C ALA A 268 12.80 -6.23 -6.54
N SER A 269 12.81 -7.52 -6.20
CA SER A 269 13.87 -8.45 -6.65
C SER A 269 13.89 -8.56 -8.17
N GLU A 270 12.75 -8.76 -8.81
CA GLU A 270 12.66 -8.81 -10.27
C GLU A 270 13.11 -7.49 -10.92
N SER A 271 12.71 -6.34 -10.37
CA SER A 271 13.11 -5.03 -10.87
C SER A 271 14.63 -4.80 -10.76
N LEU A 272 15.23 -5.21 -9.64
CA LEU A 272 16.65 -4.97 -9.35
C LEU A 272 17.57 -5.91 -10.14
N PHE A 273 17.22 -7.18 -10.26
CA PHE A 273 18.09 -8.23 -10.80
C PHE A 273 17.65 -8.74 -12.18
N GLY A 274 16.48 -8.32 -12.69
CA GLY A 274 15.88 -8.86 -13.92
C GLY A 274 15.30 -10.28 -13.76
N THR A 275 15.45 -10.86 -12.58
CA THR A 275 14.95 -12.20 -12.21
C THR A 275 14.69 -12.26 -10.72
N LEU A 276 13.91 -13.23 -10.27
CA LEU A 276 13.68 -13.44 -8.84
C LEU A 276 14.94 -14.04 -8.17
N ASP A 277 15.52 -13.29 -7.22
CA ASP A 277 16.57 -13.78 -6.34
C ASP A 277 16.06 -14.89 -5.42
N ALA A 278 16.82 -15.99 -5.31
CA ALA A 278 16.39 -17.18 -4.58
C ALA A 278 16.14 -16.92 -3.08
N THR A 279 16.97 -16.07 -2.45
CA THR A 279 16.81 -15.72 -1.02
C THR A 279 15.51 -14.94 -0.81
N THR A 280 15.28 -13.95 -1.65
CA THR A 280 14.06 -13.12 -1.60
C THR A 280 12.82 -13.94 -1.89
N GLY A 281 12.88 -14.83 -2.89
CA GLY A 281 11.78 -15.75 -3.21
C GLY A 281 11.45 -16.69 -2.05
N SER A 282 12.47 -17.27 -1.40
CA SER A 282 12.29 -18.13 -0.23
C SER A 282 11.71 -17.38 0.97
N THR A 283 12.16 -16.14 1.20
CA THR A 283 11.62 -15.28 2.26
C THR A 283 10.15 -14.97 2.01
N ALA A 284 9.78 -14.52 0.80
CA ALA A 284 8.40 -14.23 0.44
C ALA A 284 7.49 -15.46 0.59
N LYS A 285 7.97 -16.64 0.16
CA LYS A 285 7.25 -17.90 0.35
C LYS A 285 7.01 -18.18 1.83
N SER A 286 8.05 -18.10 2.67
CA SER A 286 7.91 -18.37 4.10
C SER A 286 6.92 -17.43 4.79
N MET A 287 6.83 -16.19 4.34
CA MET A 287 5.85 -15.21 4.82
C MET A 287 4.41 -15.66 4.50
N VAL A 288 4.14 -16.06 3.25
CA VAL A 288 2.82 -16.52 2.83
C VAL A 288 2.44 -17.83 3.52
N ASP A 289 3.35 -18.79 3.60
CA ASP A 289 3.12 -20.08 4.29
C ASP A 289 2.78 -19.86 5.77
N THR A 290 3.48 -18.96 6.43
CA THR A 290 3.21 -18.61 7.81
C THR A 290 1.82 -17.99 7.96
N MET A 291 1.42 -17.08 7.07
CA MET A 291 0.07 -16.50 7.10
C MET A 291 -1.02 -17.54 6.88
N LEU A 292 -0.82 -18.50 5.99
CA LEU A 292 -1.75 -19.63 5.80
C LEU A 292 -1.85 -20.51 7.05
N ARG A 293 -0.78 -20.62 7.82
CA ARG A 293 -0.75 -21.42 9.05
C ARG A 293 -1.43 -20.75 10.23
N ILE A 294 -1.19 -19.45 10.45
CA ILE A 294 -1.60 -18.75 11.68
C ILE A 294 -2.79 -17.79 11.51
N ALA A 295 -2.97 -17.21 10.31
CA ALA A 295 -3.96 -16.16 10.06
C ALA A 295 -5.15 -16.62 9.21
N TRP A 296 -5.05 -17.76 8.57
CA TRP A 296 -6.09 -18.27 7.66
C TRP A 296 -7.27 -18.86 8.42
N ASP A 297 -8.49 -18.42 8.11
CA ASP A 297 -9.70 -19.06 8.58
C ASP A 297 -10.00 -20.33 7.76
N ARG A 298 -9.80 -21.49 8.41
CA ARG A 298 -9.98 -22.78 7.74
C ARG A 298 -11.44 -23.08 7.42
N ALA A 299 -12.39 -22.51 8.15
CA ALA A 299 -13.82 -22.77 7.94
C ALA A 299 -14.37 -21.95 6.78
N GLN A 300 -14.21 -20.64 6.81
CA GLN A 300 -14.83 -19.73 5.83
C GLN A 300 -13.84 -19.26 4.75
N GLY A 301 -12.54 -19.42 4.95
CA GLY A 301 -11.53 -18.76 4.16
C GLY A 301 -11.30 -17.31 4.60
N GLY A 302 -10.28 -16.67 4.01
CA GLY A 302 -9.86 -15.31 4.35
C GLY A 302 -8.88 -15.25 5.51
N PHE A 303 -8.17 -14.11 5.59
CA PHE A 303 -7.14 -13.85 6.59
C PHE A 303 -7.68 -12.95 7.70
N HIS A 304 -7.44 -13.33 8.95
CA HIS A 304 -7.67 -12.45 10.11
C HIS A 304 -6.73 -11.24 10.08
N LEU A 305 -7.09 -10.17 10.81
CA LEU A 305 -6.36 -8.91 10.73
C LEU A 305 -5.03 -8.95 11.47
N ALA A 306 -5.02 -9.38 12.74
CA ALA A 306 -3.84 -9.20 13.58
C ALA A 306 -3.73 -10.25 14.70
N GLY A 307 -2.51 -10.43 15.19
CA GLY A 307 -2.20 -11.32 16.27
C GLY A 307 -1.06 -10.85 17.16
N SER A 308 -0.44 -11.78 17.89
CA SER A 308 0.61 -11.51 18.86
C SER A 308 1.74 -10.64 18.30
N SER A 309 2.22 -9.72 19.14
CA SER A 309 3.33 -8.83 18.86
C SER A 309 4.66 -9.26 19.49
N LEU A 310 4.68 -10.35 20.22
CA LEU A 310 5.87 -10.79 20.93
C LEU A 310 6.87 -11.43 19.95
N GLY A 311 7.89 -10.69 19.58
CA GLY A 311 8.93 -11.19 18.69
C GLY A 311 10.31 -11.28 19.36
N PRO A 312 11.20 -12.18 18.89
CA PRO A 312 10.93 -13.23 17.91
C PRO A 312 9.93 -14.23 18.44
N VAL A 313 8.80 -14.34 17.79
CA VAL A 313 7.68 -15.16 18.29
C VAL A 313 7.89 -16.59 17.78
N ARG A 314 7.74 -17.58 18.66
CA ARG A 314 7.51 -18.93 18.19
C ARG A 314 6.14 -19.02 17.56
N LEU A 315 6.03 -19.79 16.49
CA LEU A 315 4.78 -19.89 15.74
C LEU A 315 3.61 -20.39 16.60
N GLU A 316 3.91 -21.30 17.52
CA GLU A 316 2.96 -21.89 18.48
C GLU A 316 2.42 -20.87 19.47
N ASP A 317 3.16 -19.79 19.73
CA ASP A 317 2.80 -18.74 20.68
C ASP A 317 1.98 -17.62 20.00
N THR A 318 1.81 -17.68 18.67
CA THR A 318 1.08 -16.66 17.92
C THR A 318 -0.42 -16.85 18.06
N VAL A 319 -1.09 -15.83 18.58
CA VAL A 319 -2.52 -15.83 18.86
C VAL A 319 -3.21 -14.77 18.01
N VAL A 320 -4.36 -15.09 17.43
CA VAL A 320 -5.20 -14.13 16.73
C VAL A 320 -5.97 -13.30 17.75
N PHE A 321 -5.68 -11.98 17.79
CA PHE A 321 -6.39 -11.04 18.67
C PHE A 321 -7.59 -10.39 17.99
N VAL A 322 -7.41 -10.01 16.69
CA VAL A 322 -8.45 -9.33 15.91
C VAL A 322 -8.87 -10.23 14.76
N ARG A 323 -10.10 -10.75 14.88
CA ARG A 323 -10.67 -11.71 13.93
C ARG A 323 -11.35 -11.07 12.74
N ASP A 324 -11.50 -9.74 12.73
CA ASP A 324 -12.01 -9.03 11.54
C ASP A 324 -11.20 -9.41 10.32
N LYS A 325 -11.87 -9.61 9.19
CA LYS A 325 -11.24 -9.89 7.91
C LYS A 325 -11.38 -8.66 7.02
N VAL A 326 -10.46 -7.71 7.20
CA VAL A 326 -10.50 -6.41 6.52
C VAL A 326 -10.20 -6.54 5.03
N TRP A 327 -10.78 -5.65 4.24
CA TRP A 327 -10.75 -5.68 2.76
C TRP A 327 -9.34 -5.71 2.19
N TRP A 328 -8.43 -4.85 2.67
CA TRP A 328 -7.08 -4.73 2.13
C TRP A 328 -6.24 -5.98 2.36
N ALA A 329 -6.38 -6.64 3.52
CA ALA A 329 -5.67 -7.88 3.80
C ALA A 329 -6.13 -9.02 2.88
N GLN A 330 -7.42 -9.06 2.49
CA GLN A 330 -7.92 -10.03 1.53
C GLN A 330 -7.46 -9.71 0.10
N ALA A 331 -7.45 -8.43 -0.28
CA ALA A 331 -6.95 -7.98 -1.57
C ALA A 331 -5.46 -8.35 -1.77
N ASP A 332 -4.61 -8.05 -0.77
CA ASP A 332 -3.21 -8.44 -0.82
C ASP A 332 -3.01 -9.96 -0.70
N GLY A 333 -3.88 -10.64 0.03
CA GLY A 333 -3.92 -12.11 0.10
C GLY A 333 -4.20 -12.77 -1.26
N LEU A 334 -5.10 -12.24 -2.06
CA LEU A 334 -5.35 -12.73 -3.43
C LEU A 334 -4.09 -12.64 -4.29
N ARG A 335 -3.40 -11.50 -4.24
CA ARG A 335 -2.14 -11.28 -4.97
C ARG A 335 -1.07 -12.28 -4.54
N ALA A 336 -0.88 -12.42 -3.23
CA ALA A 336 0.14 -13.29 -2.65
C ALA A 336 -0.10 -14.77 -2.99
N LEU A 337 -1.32 -15.25 -2.83
CA LEU A 337 -1.67 -16.65 -3.11
C LEU A 337 -1.52 -16.99 -4.61
N LEU A 338 -1.95 -16.08 -5.49
CA LEU A 338 -1.83 -16.31 -6.93
C LEU A 338 -0.37 -16.24 -7.40
N ALA A 339 0.45 -15.35 -6.82
CA ALA A 339 1.88 -15.30 -7.09
C ALA A 339 2.58 -16.61 -6.64
N MET A 340 2.27 -17.11 -5.44
CA MET A 340 2.82 -18.38 -4.95
C MET A 340 2.34 -19.56 -5.81
N ALA A 341 1.09 -19.60 -6.25
CA ALA A 341 0.59 -20.64 -7.14
C ALA A 341 1.36 -20.69 -8.48
N GLY A 342 1.74 -19.54 -9.02
CA GLY A 342 2.54 -19.45 -10.24
C GLY A 342 4.02 -19.84 -10.02
N LEU A 343 4.62 -19.44 -8.89
CA LEU A 343 6.02 -19.71 -8.58
C LEU A 343 6.27 -21.14 -8.07
N HIS A 344 5.29 -21.75 -7.42
CA HIS A 344 5.41 -23.04 -6.75
C HIS A 344 4.21 -23.97 -7.06
N PRO A 345 3.99 -24.31 -8.36
CA PRO A 345 2.81 -25.09 -8.77
C PRO A 345 2.77 -26.51 -8.18
N ASP A 346 3.93 -27.07 -7.87
CA ASP A 346 4.06 -28.45 -7.34
C ASP A 346 4.33 -28.49 -5.82
N ASP A 347 4.07 -27.37 -5.09
CA ASP A 347 4.26 -27.34 -3.64
C ASP A 347 3.22 -28.19 -2.91
N GLN A 348 3.55 -28.61 -1.68
CA GLN A 348 2.60 -29.33 -0.82
C GLN A 348 1.39 -28.46 -0.40
N ILE A 349 1.59 -27.13 -0.40
CA ILE A 349 0.50 -26.17 -0.17
C ILE A 349 -0.17 -25.86 -1.50
N ASP A 350 -1.43 -26.23 -1.62
CA ASP A 350 -2.25 -25.86 -2.79
C ASP A 350 -2.67 -24.38 -2.72
N TYR A 351 -1.75 -23.48 -3.14
CA TYR A 351 -2.02 -22.04 -3.18
C TYR A 351 -3.16 -21.67 -4.13
N ALA A 352 -3.33 -22.43 -5.21
CA ALA A 352 -4.42 -22.17 -6.17
C ALA A 352 -5.78 -22.41 -5.52
N SER A 353 -5.95 -23.49 -4.78
CA SER A 353 -7.17 -23.75 -4.02
C SER A 353 -7.43 -22.69 -2.95
N HIS A 354 -6.38 -22.24 -2.24
CA HIS A 354 -6.50 -21.13 -1.27
C HIS A 354 -6.91 -19.81 -1.95
N PHE A 355 -6.35 -19.51 -3.11
CA PHE A 355 -6.74 -18.35 -3.92
C PHE A 355 -8.20 -18.39 -4.34
N GLU A 356 -8.68 -19.52 -4.89
CA GLU A 356 -10.08 -19.68 -5.27
C GLU A 356 -11.04 -19.54 -4.08
N ARG A 357 -10.66 -20.09 -2.93
CA ARG A 357 -11.44 -19.95 -1.68
C ARG A 357 -11.45 -18.51 -1.18
N LEU A 358 -10.33 -17.79 -1.28
CA LEU A 358 -10.26 -16.38 -0.90
C LEU A 358 -11.09 -15.50 -1.84
N TRP A 359 -11.08 -15.79 -3.14
CA TRP A 359 -11.93 -15.08 -4.10
C TRP A 359 -13.42 -15.37 -3.85
N HIS A 360 -13.77 -16.60 -3.56
CA HIS A 360 -15.14 -16.95 -3.15
C HIS A 360 -15.54 -16.20 -1.87
N TYR A 361 -14.66 -16.13 -0.89
CA TYR A 361 -14.86 -15.34 0.34
C TYR A 361 -15.11 -13.85 0.02
N ALA A 362 -14.28 -13.25 -0.81
CA ALA A 362 -14.44 -11.84 -1.18
C ALA A 362 -15.81 -11.58 -1.85
N LYS A 363 -16.22 -12.46 -2.77
CA LYS A 363 -17.55 -12.38 -3.43
C LYS A 363 -18.70 -12.51 -2.43
N SER A 364 -18.57 -13.38 -1.43
CA SER A 364 -19.65 -13.69 -0.50
C SER A 364 -19.80 -12.66 0.63
N TYR A 365 -18.68 -12.05 1.08
CA TYR A 365 -18.67 -11.28 2.33
C TYR A 365 -18.12 -9.86 2.21
N LEU A 366 -17.37 -9.52 1.16
CA LEU A 366 -16.75 -8.21 1.00
C LEU A 366 -17.34 -7.38 -0.13
N ILE A 367 -17.61 -7.97 -1.29
CA ILE A 367 -18.09 -7.22 -2.46
C ILE A 367 -19.52 -6.75 -2.21
N ASP A 368 -19.75 -5.43 -2.23
CA ASP A 368 -21.09 -4.86 -2.15
C ASP A 368 -21.73 -4.83 -3.55
N ALA A 369 -22.41 -5.94 -3.89
CA ALA A 369 -23.06 -6.08 -5.18
C ALA A 369 -24.12 -4.99 -5.46
N LYS A 370 -24.70 -4.41 -4.41
CA LYS A 370 -25.77 -3.40 -4.54
C LYS A 370 -25.25 -2.00 -4.77
N ARG A 371 -24.18 -1.61 -4.07
CA ARG A 371 -23.67 -0.22 -4.04
C ARG A 371 -22.31 -0.04 -4.69
N GLY A 372 -21.64 -1.13 -5.02
CA GLY A 372 -20.27 -1.13 -5.55
C GLY A 372 -19.21 -0.93 -4.48
N GLY A 373 -17.96 -1.22 -4.84
CA GLY A 373 -16.82 -1.24 -3.92
C GLY A 373 -16.91 -2.38 -2.92
N TRP A 374 -15.86 -2.54 -2.15
CA TRP A 374 -15.82 -3.54 -1.09
C TRP A 374 -16.25 -2.95 0.25
N LEU A 375 -16.80 -3.76 1.12
CA LEU A 375 -17.04 -3.44 2.53
C LEU A 375 -15.70 -3.35 3.27
N SER A 376 -15.65 -2.64 4.38
CA SER A 376 -14.41 -2.46 5.17
C SER A 376 -13.95 -3.74 5.88
N ALA A 377 -14.86 -4.69 6.09
CA ALA A 377 -14.56 -6.00 6.68
C ALA A 377 -15.59 -7.03 6.20
N GLY A 378 -15.25 -8.31 6.30
CA GLY A 378 -16.12 -9.42 5.96
C GLY A 378 -17.34 -9.53 6.88
N LEU A 379 -18.49 -9.74 6.28
CA LEU A 379 -19.78 -9.79 7.00
C LEU A 379 -19.92 -11.01 7.92
N ASP A 380 -19.12 -12.05 7.73
CA ASP A 380 -19.08 -13.22 8.60
C ASP A 380 -18.52 -12.92 9.97
N THR A 381 -17.50 -12.05 10.03
CA THR A 381 -16.86 -11.64 11.28
C THR A 381 -17.36 -10.28 11.79
N ASN A 382 -17.87 -9.42 10.87
CA ASN A 382 -18.31 -8.06 11.20
C ASN A 382 -19.57 -7.67 10.40
N PRO A 383 -20.77 -8.08 10.83
CA PRO A 383 -22.02 -7.76 10.13
C PRO A 383 -22.31 -6.25 10.01
N GLU A 384 -21.80 -5.43 10.94
CA GLU A 384 -21.96 -3.97 10.93
C GLU A 384 -21.12 -3.28 9.84
N ALA A 385 -20.19 -4.00 9.18
CA ALA A 385 -19.45 -3.47 8.05
C ALA A 385 -20.36 -2.96 6.91
N ARG A 386 -21.59 -3.45 6.80
CA ARG A 386 -22.60 -2.93 5.85
C ARG A 386 -22.97 -1.48 6.06
N LYS A 387 -22.80 -0.98 7.30
CA LYS A 387 -23.16 0.39 7.69
C LYS A 387 -21.91 1.29 7.84
N ARG A 388 -20.73 0.70 7.76
CA ARG A 388 -19.48 1.45 7.84
C ARG A 388 -19.24 2.29 6.58
N PRO A 389 -18.47 3.37 6.67
CA PRO A 389 -18.08 4.20 5.53
C PRO A 389 -17.51 3.38 4.37
N LYS A 390 -17.84 3.77 3.14
CA LYS A 390 -17.25 3.23 1.92
C LYS A 390 -15.83 3.70 1.71
N ALA A 391 -15.56 4.94 2.09
CA ALA A 391 -14.24 5.55 2.06
C ALA A 391 -13.93 6.26 3.37
N SER A 392 -12.66 6.34 3.69
CA SER A 392 -12.07 7.15 4.75
C SER A 392 -10.64 7.47 4.35
N VAL A 393 -9.92 8.31 5.09
CA VAL A 393 -8.50 8.61 4.82
C VAL A 393 -7.62 7.36 4.67
N TRP A 394 -8.05 6.22 5.23
CA TRP A 394 -7.33 4.94 5.15
C TRP A 394 -8.02 3.88 4.28
N LYS A 395 -9.19 4.19 3.73
CA LYS A 395 -9.88 3.30 2.80
C LYS A 395 -10.14 4.00 1.49
N ASP A 396 -9.34 3.67 0.52
CA ASP A 396 -9.34 4.16 -0.86
C ASP A 396 -9.47 2.99 -1.85
N ALA A 397 -9.36 3.26 -3.15
CA ALA A 397 -9.51 2.27 -4.21
C ALA A 397 -8.28 1.37 -4.42
N SER A 398 -7.10 1.74 -3.88
CA SER A 398 -5.83 1.17 -4.34
C SER A 398 -5.71 -0.32 -4.14
N HIS A 399 -5.96 -0.83 -2.93
CA HIS A 399 -5.81 -2.26 -2.63
C HIS A 399 -6.70 -3.14 -3.51
N GLU A 400 -7.97 -2.73 -3.67
CA GLU A 400 -8.94 -3.48 -4.46
C GLU A 400 -8.56 -3.48 -5.95
N VAL A 401 -8.24 -2.30 -6.49
CA VAL A 401 -7.86 -2.13 -7.90
C VAL A 401 -6.54 -2.82 -8.21
N GLU A 402 -5.51 -2.63 -7.37
CA GLU A 402 -4.22 -3.30 -7.56
C GLU A 402 -4.37 -4.83 -7.50
N ALA A 403 -5.21 -5.35 -6.60
CA ALA A 403 -5.46 -6.79 -6.52
C ALA A 403 -6.08 -7.32 -7.81
N MET A 404 -7.09 -6.63 -8.36
CA MET A 404 -7.70 -7.05 -9.63
C MET A 404 -6.69 -7.02 -10.77
N LEU A 405 -5.90 -5.96 -10.89
CA LEU A 405 -4.89 -5.80 -11.94
C LEU A 405 -3.78 -6.86 -11.85
N ASP A 406 -3.24 -7.10 -10.66
CA ASP A 406 -2.18 -8.08 -10.47
C ASP A 406 -2.70 -9.51 -10.71
N CYS A 407 -3.92 -9.82 -10.26
CA CYS A 407 -4.54 -11.11 -10.55
C CYS A 407 -4.77 -11.29 -12.06
N LEU A 408 -5.23 -10.26 -12.77
CA LEU A 408 -5.39 -10.31 -14.24
C LEU A 408 -4.04 -10.51 -14.95
N ARG A 409 -2.96 -9.88 -14.48
CA ARG A 409 -1.61 -10.07 -15.00
C ARG A 409 -1.12 -11.50 -14.75
N LEU A 410 -1.25 -12.00 -13.52
CA LEU A 410 -0.77 -13.32 -13.10
C LEU A 410 -1.56 -14.47 -13.75
N LEU A 411 -2.88 -14.32 -13.96
CA LEU A 411 -3.71 -15.30 -14.68
C LEU A 411 -3.37 -15.43 -16.17
N ASN A 412 -2.61 -14.46 -16.74
CA ASN A 412 -2.08 -14.53 -18.10
C ASN A 412 -0.70 -15.17 -18.18
N TRP A 413 -0.05 -15.44 -17.05
CA TRP A 413 1.27 -16.05 -17.06
C TRP A 413 1.12 -17.47 -17.63
N PRO A 414 1.91 -17.83 -18.67
CA PRO A 414 1.89 -19.20 -19.18
C PRO A 414 2.26 -20.11 -17.99
N GLN A 415 1.37 -21.04 -17.70
CA GLN A 415 1.70 -22.13 -16.77
C GLN A 415 2.92 -22.85 -17.39
N ARG A 416 4.06 -22.69 -16.77
CA ARG A 416 5.30 -23.34 -17.19
C ARG A 416 5.26 -24.82 -16.89
#